data_74588c5c01a87d0a38dbcd220b349e9f
#
_entry.id   74588c5c01a87d0a38dbcd220b349e9f
#
_cell.length_a   1.000
_cell.length_b   1.000
_cell.length_c   1.000
_cell.angle_alpha   90.00
_cell.angle_beta   90.00
_cell.angle_gamma   90.00
#
_symmetry.space_group_name_H-M   'P 1'
#
loop_
_entity.id
_entity.type
_entity.pdbx_description
1 polymer ?
#
loop_
_entity_poly.entity_id
_entity_poly.type
_entity_poly.pdbx_seq_one_letter_code
_entity_poly.pdbx_strand_id
1 'polypeptide(L)'
;MKVVVAGKGGCGKSTITTLLAKALAKSGSNVLVVDTDESNFGLHTHLGMKRPEDFMDYFGGKKVLFERVKTLQERWRIDELPAGYLTEKGSIRLLAMGKIYDFGEGCACPINALSSRFLEVLELEADEILIADTDAGVEHLGRGIEEGCDLILAVVEPSQESIGVAKRIAEMVTGISKQVYYVLNKVTPEVKDVLLGALDSSRVIAAISQDEELFRCGLEGKELGLDVEGIQELAGFLCRLKNRAKAPADP
;
A
#
# COMPACT_ATOMS: atom_id res chain seq x y z
N MET A 1 -12.27 3.29 -1.86
CA MET A 1 -11.08 4.05 -2.32
C MET A 1 -9.87 3.13 -2.28
N LYS A 2 -9.07 3.09 -3.35
CA LYS A 2 -7.89 2.23 -3.49
C LYS A 2 -6.62 3.08 -3.46
N VAL A 3 -5.73 2.77 -2.52
CA VAL A 3 -4.48 3.50 -2.24
C VAL A 3 -3.30 2.57 -2.47
N VAL A 4 -2.33 2.98 -3.28
CA VAL A 4 -1.07 2.26 -3.46
C VAL A 4 0.01 2.96 -2.66
N VAL A 5 0.75 2.21 -1.82
CA VAL A 5 1.89 2.73 -1.06
C VAL A 5 3.17 2.31 -1.75
N ALA A 6 3.91 3.29 -2.26
CA ALA A 6 5.11 3.11 -3.07
C ALA A 6 6.32 3.86 -2.48
N GLY A 7 7.52 3.53 -2.93
CA GLY A 7 8.74 4.21 -2.49
C GLY A 7 9.97 3.30 -2.47
N LYS A 8 11.11 3.86 -2.11
CA LYS A 8 12.40 3.16 -2.04
C LYS A 8 12.36 1.98 -1.06
N GLY A 9 13.19 0.98 -1.28
CA GLY A 9 13.43 -0.10 -0.32
C GLY A 9 13.89 0.43 1.04
N GLY A 10 13.26 -0.03 2.13
CA GLY A 10 13.59 0.40 3.49
C GLY A 10 13.01 1.77 3.92
N CYS A 11 12.31 2.52 3.06
CA CYS A 11 11.75 3.83 3.44
C CYS A 11 10.57 3.73 4.44
N GLY A 12 10.06 2.53 4.73
CA GLY A 12 9.01 2.30 5.72
C GLY A 12 7.60 2.12 5.14
N LYS A 13 7.45 1.70 3.88
CA LYS A 13 6.14 1.43 3.25
C LYS A 13 5.23 0.57 4.10
N SER A 14 5.67 -0.62 4.48
CA SER A 14 4.88 -1.57 5.28
C SER A 14 4.55 -1.05 6.69
N THR A 15 5.44 -0.21 7.26
CA THR A 15 5.18 0.49 8.53
C THR A 15 4.04 1.49 8.35
N ILE A 16 4.13 2.36 7.33
CA ILE A 16 3.09 3.35 7.01
C ILE A 16 1.77 2.65 6.65
N THR A 17 1.81 1.62 5.82
CA THR A 17 0.64 0.79 5.47
C THR A 17 -0.07 0.26 6.72
N THR A 18 0.70 -0.33 7.64
CA THR A 18 0.16 -0.89 8.90
C THR A 18 -0.48 0.16 9.78
N LEU A 19 0.24 1.25 10.07
CA LEU A 19 -0.23 2.32 10.95
C LEU A 19 -1.44 3.03 10.35
N LEU A 20 -1.41 3.29 9.04
CA LEU A 20 -2.52 3.90 8.32
C LEU A 20 -3.77 3.01 8.34
N ALA A 21 -3.61 1.70 8.09
CA ALA A 21 -4.72 0.76 8.16
C ALA A 21 -5.39 0.76 9.53
N LYS A 22 -4.59 0.76 10.61
CA LYS A 22 -5.09 0.82 11.98
C LYS A 22 -5.80 2.15 12.29
N ALA A 23 -5.25 3.28 11.84
CA ALA A 23 -5.86 4.59 12.05
C ALA A 23 -7.19 4.74 11.30
N LEU A 24 -7.27 4.26 10.05
CA LEU A 24 -8.51 4.26 9.26
C LEU A 24 -9.58 3.35 9.86
N ALA A 25 -9.19 2.15 10.34
CA ALA A 25 -10.11 1.26 11.04
C ALA A 25 -10.67 1.89 12.33
N LYS A 26 -9.82 2.56 13.12
CA LYS A 26 -10.22 3.33 14.31
C LYS A 26 -11.19 4.47 13.95
N SER A 27 -11.07 5.03 12.76
CA SER A 27 -11.97 6.08 12.24
C SER A 27 -13.27 5.52 11.61
N GLY A 28 -13.52 4.22 11.72
CA GLY A 28 -14.75 3.57 11.27
C GLY A 28 -14.75 3.10 9.82
N SER A 29 -13.60 3.02 9.17
CA SER A 29 -13.49 2.44 7.83
C SER A 29 -13.25 0.94 7.91
N ASN A 30 -13.81 0.18 6.95
CA ASN A 30 -13.42 -1.19 6.67
C ASN A 30 -12.18 -1.17 5.76
N VAL A 31 -11.08 -1.76 6.20
CA VAL A 31 -9.79 -1.67 5.51
C VAL A 31 -9.37 -3.03 4.99
N LEU A 32 -9.11 -3.14 3.69
CA LEU A 32 -8.41 -4.26 3.09
C LEU A 32 -6.95 -3.86 2.84
N VAL A 33 -6.03 -4.50 3.53
CA VAL A 33 -4.60 -4.42 3.24
C VAL A 33 -4.25 -5.54 2.27
N VAL A 34 -3.63 -5.16 1.16
CA VAL A 34 -3.17 -6.10 0.13
C VAL A 34 -1.65 -6.09 0.12
N ASP A 35 -1.05 -7.20 0.51
CA ASP A 35 0.40 -7.41 0.47
C ASP A 35 0.80 -7.85 -0.95
N THR A 36 1.39 -6.94 -1.72
CA THR A 36 1.85 -7.21 -3.09
C THR A 36 3.38 -7.34 -3.19
N ASP A 37 4.11 -7.14 -2.07
CA ASP A 37 5.56 -7.32 -2.01
C ASP A 37 5.90 -8.80 -1.85
N GLU A 38 6.39 -9.44 -2.90
CA GLU A 38 6.73 -10.86 -2.91
C GLU A 38 7.95 -11.22 -2.03
N SER A 39 8.70 -10.23 -1.59
CA SER A 39 9.93 -10.40 -0.81
C SER A 39 9.79 -10.13 0.67
N ASN A 40 8.77 -9.36 1.08
CA ASN A 40 8.57 -8.97 2.47
C ASN A 40 7.59 -9.91 3.19
N PHE A 41 8.05 -10.55 4.27
CA PHE A 41 7.26 -11.46 5.09
C PHE A 41 6.76 -10.84 6.41
N GLY A 42 6.97 -9.54 6.65
CA GLY A 42 6.73 -8.89 7.95
C GLY A 42 5.36 -8.21 8.12
N LEU A 43 4.63 -7.92 7.04
CA LEU A 43 3.44 -7.08 7.09
C LEU A 43 2.34 -7.63 8.04
N HIS A 44 2.06 -8.93 7.98
CA HIS A 44 1.08 -9.59 8.85
C HIS A 44 1.44 -9.47 10.34
N THR A 45 2.73 -9.57 10.66
CA THR A 45 3.23 -9.43 12.03
C THR A 45 3.05 -8.01 12.55
N HIS A 46 3.36 -7.01 11.73
CA HIS A 46 3.14 -5.60 12.06
C HIS A 46 1.65 -5.29 12.31
N LEU A 47 0.74 -5.93 11.59
CA LEU A 47 -0.70 -5.84 11.82
C LEU A 47 -1.16 -6.60 13.07
N GLY A 48 -0.34 -7.50 13.63
CA GLY A 48 -0.70 -8.40 14.72
C GLY A 48 -1.68 -9.48 14.28
N MET A 49 -1.52 -9.99 13.05
CA MET A 49 -2.40 -10.95 12.40
C MET A 49 -1.64 -12.22 12.01
N LYS A 50 -2.36 -13.30 11.79
CA LYS A 50 -1.77 -14.47 11.12
C LYS A 50 -1.59 -14.15 9.65
N ARG A 51 -0.54 -14.73 9.04
CA ARG A 51 -0.36 -14.63 7.59
C ARG A 51 -1.44 -15.46 6.89
N PRO A 52 -2.18 -14.91 5.90
CA PRO A 52 -3.08 -15.68 5.05
C PRO A 52 -2.31 -16.59 4.08
N GLU A 53 -3.01 -17.52 3.45
CA GLU A 53 -2.48 -18.26 2.29
C GLU A 53 -2.24 -17.31 1.12
N ASP A 54 -1.31 -17.66 0.22
CA ASP A 54 -1.00 -16.85 -0.94
C ASP A 54 -2.13 -16.92 -1.97
N PHE A 55 -2.73 -15.76 -2.29
CA PHE A 55 -3.90 -15.69 -3.17
C PHE A 55 -3.61 -16.23 -4.59
N MET A 56 -2.36 -16.21 -5.04
CA MET A 56 -1.96 -16.86 -6.28
C MET A 56 -2.30 -18.36 -6.32
N ASP A 57 -2.35 -19.04 -5.17
CA ASP A 57 -2.63 -20.48 -5.09
C ASP A 57 -4.10 -20.79 -5.36
N TYR A 58 -5.02 -19.86 -5.11
CA TYR A 58 -6.41 -19.95 -5.55
C TYR A 58 -6.51 -20.11 -7.08
N PHE A 59 -5.58 -19.54 -7.82
CA PHE A 59 -5.49 -19.67 -9.28
C PHE A 59 -4.65 -20.86 -9.74
N GLY A 60 -4.22 -21.73 -8.84
CA GLY A 60 -3.41 -22.92 -9.14
C GLY A 60 -1.90 -22.67 -9.10
N GLY A 61 -1.49 -21.58 -8.45
CA GLY A 61 -0.10 -21.23 -8.22
C GLY A 61 0.60 -20.58 -9.40
N LYS A 62 1.85 -20.17 -9.17
CA LYS A 62 2.64 -19.31 -10.06
C LYS A 62 2.76 -19.81 -11.51
N LYS A 63 2.83 -21.14 -11.71
CA LYS A 63 3.05 -21.73 -13.05
C LYS A 63 1.91 -21.48 -14.03
N VAL A 64 0.67 -21.46 -13.55
CA VAL A 64 -0.53 -21.28 -14.39
C VAL A 64 -1.14 -19.89 -14.25
N LEU A 65 -0.69 -19.12 -13.26
CA LEU A 65 -1.24 -17.82 -12.90
C LEU A 65 -1.29 -16.84 -14.08
N PHE A 66 -0.21 -16.75 -14.84
CA PHE A 66 -0.09 -15.77 -15.93
C PHE A 66 -1.17 -15.92 -17.02
N GLU A 67 -1.52 -17.15 -17.35
CA GLU A 67 -2.60 -17.44 -18.33
C GLU A 67 -3.98 -17.18 -17.72
N ARG A 68 -4.18 -17.53 -16.44
CA ARG A 68 -5.46 -17.31 -15.76
C ARG A 68 -5.75 -15.84 -15.48
N VAL A 69 -4.75 -15.05 -15.11
CA VAL A 69 -4.93 -13.62 -14.88
C VAL A 69 -5.40 -12.87 -16.12
N LYS A 70 -4.91 -13.24 -17.32
CA LYS A 70 -5.35 -12.64 -18.58
C LYS A 70 -6.84 -12.82 -18.86
N THR A 71 -7.41 -13.91 -18.38
CA THR A 71 -8.84 -14.27 -18.56
C THR A 71 -9.71 -13.87 -17.39
N LEU A 72 -9.13 -13.31 -16.31
CA LEU A 72 -9.87 -12.88 -15.14
C LEU A 72 -10.73 -11.66 -15.50
N GLN A 73 -12.02 -11.89 -15.68
CA GLN A 73 -13.02 -10.85 -15.97
C GLN A 73 -14.01 -10.66 -14.82
N GLU A 74 -13.98 -11.55 -13.84
CA GLU A 74 -14.87 -11.51 -12.68
C GLU A 74 -14.61 -10.24 -11.88
N ARG A 75 -15.68 -9.56 -11.49
CA ARG A 75 -15.64 -8.51 -10.51
C ARG A 75 -15.70 -9.14 -9.13
N TRP A 76 -14.88 -8.65 -8.23
CA TRP A 76 -14.78 -9.16 -6.87
C TRP A 76 -15.22 -8.09 -5.88
N ARG A 77 -15.86 -8.53 -4.82
CA ARG A 77 -16.12 -7.71 -3.62
C ARG A 77 -15.32 -8.32 -2.46
N ILE A 78 -15.04 -7.53 -1.43
CA ILE A 78 -14.21 -8.02 -0.31
C ILE A 78 -14.88 -9.21 0.40
N ASP A 79 -16.19 -9.22 0.51
CA ASP A 79 -16.99 -10.28 1.14
C ASP A 79 -17.11 -11.56 0.28
N GLU A 80 -16.81 -11.48 -1.00
CA GLU A 80 -16.79 -12.62 -1.93
C GLU A 80 -15.42 -13.32 -2.02
N LEU A 81 -14.38 -12.72 -1.41
CA LEU A 81 -13.04 -13.30 -1.43
C LEU A 81 -13.01 -14.61 -0.64
N PRO A 82 -12.29 -15.64 -1.14
CA PRO A 82 -12.23 -16.94 -0.48
C PRO A 82 -11.64 -16.85 0.93
N ALA A 83 -12.33 -17.38 1.93
CA ALA A 83 -12.01 -17.22 3.36
C ALA A 83 -10.61 -17.68 3.76
N GLY A 84 -10.04 -18.71 3.10
CA GLY A 84 -8.68 -19.22 3.38
C GLY A 84 -7.57 -18.23 3.02
N TYR A 85 -7.85 -17.27 2.14
CA TYR A 85 -6.88 -16.26 1.66
C TYR A 85 -7.01 -14.92 2.35
N LEU A 86 -7.92 -14.79 3.31
CA LEU A 86 -8.10 -13.59 4.13
C LEU A 86 -7.84 -13.92 5.59
N THR A 87 -7.15 -13.03 6.27
CA THR A 87 -7.14 -12.95 7.73
C THR A 87 -7.71 -11.61 8.16
N GLU A 88 -8.34 -11.58 9.35
CA GLU A 88 -9.00 -10.38 9.82
C GLU A 88 -8.71 -10.11 11.30
N LYS A 89 -8.69 -8.83 11.65
CA LYS A 89 -8.60 -8.32 13.02
C LYS A 89 -9.39 -7.02 13.13
N GLY A 90 -10.55 -7.07 13.79
CA GLY A 90 -11.49 -5.93 13.81
C GLY A 90 -11.97 -5.58 12.40
N SER A 91 -11.85 -4.31 12.01
CA SER A 91 -12.22 -3.83 10.68
C SER A 91 -11.07 -3.88 9.65
N ILE A 92 -10.00 -4.61 9.96
CA ILE A 92 -8.86 -4.77 9.03
C ILE A 92 -8.85 -6.20 8.52
N ARG A 93 -8.80 -6.34 7.20
CA ARG A 93 -8.56 -7.61 6.50
C ARG A 93 -7.22 -7.55 5.78
N LEU A 94 -6.52 -8.67 5.74
CA LEU A 94 -5.24 -8.83 5.04
C LEU A 94 -5.35 -9.91 3.99
N LEU A 95 -4.95 -9.59 2.76
CA LEU A 95 -4.77 -10.49 1.62
C LEU A 95 -3.30 -10.46 1.21
N ALA A 96 -2.66 -11.63 1.01
CA ALA A 96 -1.32 -11.73 0.44
C ALA A 96 -1.42 -12.22 -1.01
N MET A 97 -0.87 -11.47 -1.97
CA MET A 97 -0.94 -11.84 -3.39
C MET A 97 -0.10 -13.07 -3.71
N GLY A 98 1.08 -13.16 -3.12
CA GLY A 98 1.99 -14.30 -3.27
C GLY A 98 3.40 -13.93 -2.84
N LYS A 99 4.19 -14.97 -2.55
CA LYS A 99 5.59 -14.81 -2.14
C LYS A 99 6.52 -15.66 -3.01
N ILE A 100 7.79 -15.29 -3.01
CA ILE A 100 8.88 -16.09 -3.55
C ILE A 100 9.57 -16.75 -2.37
N TYR A 101 9.53 -18.09 -2.31
CA TYR A 101 10.07 -18.86 -1.19
C TYR A 101 11.42 -19.46 -1.52
N ASP A 102 11.59 -19.96 -2.76
CA ASP A 102 12.72 -20.77 -3.13
C ASP A 102 13.59 -20.13 -4.22
N PHE A 103 14.87 -20.44 -4.16
CA PHE A 103 15.79 -20.05 -5.22
C PHE A 103 15.41 -20.74 -6.54
N GLY A 104 15.30 -19.96 -7.61
CA GLY A 104 14.95 -20.49 -8.94
C GLY A 104 13.45 -20.53 -9.26
N GLU A 105 12.56 -20.05 -8.39
CA GLU A 105 11.12 -19.92 -8.68
C GLU A 105 10.79 -18.94 -9.83
N GLY A 106 11.77 -18.23 -10.34
CA GLY A 106 11.62 -17.26 -11.43
C GLY A 106 11.18 -15.87 -10.95
N CYS A 107 10.75 -15.03 -11.89
CA CYS A 107 10.40 -13.62 -11.60
C CYS A 107 9.06 -13.47 -10.86
N ALA A 108 8.86 -12.32 -10.21
CA ALA A 108 7.60 -11.89 -9.61
C ALA A 108 6.51 -11.48 -10.62
N CYS A 109 6.83 -11.49 -11.93
CA CYS A 109 5.93 -10.98 -12.97
C CYS A 109 4.50 -11.52 -12.91
N PRO A 110 4.25 -12.83 -12.65
CA PRO A 110 2.88 -13.34 -12.52
C PRO A 110 2.15 -12.79 -11.29
N ILE A 111 2.85 -12.63 -10.15
CA ILE A 111 2.28 -12.08 -8.91
C ILE A 111 1.90 -10.61 -9.13
N ASN A 112 2.78 -9.85 -9.78
CA ASN A 112 2.52 -8.45 -10.09
C ASN A 112 1.36 -8.28 -11.07
N ALA A 113 1.24 -9.16 -12.08
CA ALA A 113 0.11 -9.17 -13.00
C ALA A 113 -1.21 -9.48 -12.26
N LEU A 114 -1.19 -10.42 -11.30
CA LEU A 114 -2.34 -10.69 -10.44
C LEU A 114 -2.70 -9.46 -9.60
N SER A 115 -1.72 -8.82 -8.97
CA SER A 115 -1.91 -7.63 -8.15
C SER A 115 -2.55 -6.50 -8.92
N SER A 116 -2.02 -6.19 -10.13
CA SER A 116 -2.59 -5.15 -11.00
C SER A 116 -4.03 -5.48 -11.40
N ARG A 117 -4.26 -6.71 -11.86
CA ARG A 117 -5.60 -7.13 -12.28
C ARG A 117 -6.59 -7.18 -11.12
N PHE A 118 -6.17 -7.63 -9.95
CA PHE A 118 -7.00 -7.63 -8.75
C PHE A 118 -7.44 -6.21 -8.35
N LEU A 119 -6.52 -5.25 -8.36
CA LEU A 119 -6.86 -3.86 -8.08
C LEU A 119 -7.86 -3.28 -9.09
N GLU A 120 -7.78 -3.66 -10.36
CA GLU A 120 -8.75 -3.23 -11.37
C GLU A 120 -10.16 -3.78 -11.10
N VAL A 121 -10.27 -5.09 -10.86
CA VAL A 121 -11.57 -5.79 -10.82
C VAL A 121 -12.24 -5.77 -9.45
N LEU A 122 -11.52 -5.46 -8.36
CA LEU A 122 -12.10 -5.37 -7.03
C LEU A 122 -13.00 -4.13 -6.94
N GLU A 123 -14.26 -4.32 -6.58
CA GLU A 123 -15.22 -3.26 -6.28
C GLU A 123 -15.27 -3.03 -4.78
N LEU A 124 -15.23 -1.77 -4.35
CA LEU A 124 -15.25 -1.37 -2.95
C LEU A 124 -16.57 -0.69 -2.60
N GLU A 125 -17.10 -1.05 -1.44
CA GLU A 125 -18.23 -0.35 -0.84
C GLU A 125 -17.85 1.05 -0.35
N ALA A 126 -18.86 1.78 0.02
CA ALA A 126 -18.74 3.19 0.38
C ALA A 126 -17.83 3.44 1.60
N ASP A 127 -17.80 2.55 2.57
CA ASP A 127 -17.00 2.61 3.79
C ASP A 127 -15.65 1.87 3.67
N GLU A 128 -15.42 1.17 2.56
CA GLU A 128 -14.23 0.39 2.34
C GLU A 128 -13.06 1.22 1.79
N ILE A 129 -11.86 0.88 2.24
CA ILE A 129 -10.58 1.40 1.75
C ILE A 129 -9.64 0.23 1.53
N LEU A 130 -9.02 0.16 0.35
CA LEU A 130 -7.93 -0.75 0.07
C LEU A 130 -6.60 -0.01 0.16
N ILE A 131 -5.61 -0.62 0.83
CA ILE A 131 -4.23 -0.15 0.87
C ILE A 131 -3.34 -1.28 0.33
N ALA A 132 -2.70 -1.06 -0.81
CA ALA A 132 -1.74 -1.99 -1.39
C ALA A 132 -0.33 -1.62 -0.94
N ASP A 133 0.33 -2.55 -0.22
CA ASP A 133 1.75 -2.46 0.15
C ASP A 133 2.59 -3.06 -0.97
N THR A 134 3.48 -2.27 -1.59
CA THR A 134 4.23 -2.70 -2.77
C THR A 134 5.68 -3.01 -2.46
N ASP A 135 6.34 -3.75 -3.34
CA ASP A 135 7.79 -3.95 -3.36
C ASP A 135 8.55 -2.62 -3.51
N ALA A 136 9.87 -2.69 -3.48
CA ALA A 136 10.73 -1.51 -3.56
C ALA A 136 10.82 -0.96 -4.99
N GLY A 137 10.93 0.37 -5.10
CA GLY A 137 11.23 1.03 -6.37
C GLY A 137 9.98 1.47 -7.13
N VAL A 138 10.06 1.43 -8.45
CA VAL A 138 9.03 1.91 -9.39
C VAL A 138 8.58 0.83 -10.38
N GLU A 139 9.14 -0.38 -10.29
CA GLU A 139 8.90 -1.45 -11.29
C GLU A 139 7.43 -1.87 -11.33
N HIS A 140 6.77 -1.92 -10.16
CA HIS A 140 5.35 -2.27 -10.07
C HIS A 140 4.46 -1.21 -10.72
N LEU A 141 4.81 0.08 -10.69
CA LEU A 141 4.08 1.15 -11.38
C LEU A 141 4.17 1.00 -12.90
N GLY A 142 5.32 0.59 -13.43
CA GLY A 142 5.47 0.28 -14.86
C GLY A 142 4.78 -1.00 -15.31
N ARG A 143 4.12 -1.73 -14.39
CA ARG A 143 3.38 -2.98 -14.65
C ARG A 143 1.86 -2.83 -14.48
N GLY A 144 1.38 -1.60 -14.32
CA GLY A 144 -0.05 -1.27 -14.36
C GLY A 144 -0.77 -1.30 -13.01
N ILE A 145 -0.07 -1.41 -11.87
CA ILE A 145 -0.74 -1.38 -10.56
C ILE A 145 -1.43 -0.03 -10.31
N GLU A 146 -0.91 1.03 -10.93
CA GLU A 146 -1.46 2.38 -10.87
C GLU A 146 -2.82 2.51 -11.58
N GLU A 147 -3.11 1.69 -12.57
CA GLU A 147 -4.37 1.75 -13.32
C GLU A 147 -5.55 1.42 -12.42
N GLY A 148 -5.36 0.44 -11.53
CA GLY A 148 -6.39 -0.04 -10.59
C GLY A 148 -6.53 0.78 -9.30
N CYS A 149 -5.73 1.83 -9.05
CA CYS A 149 -5.82 2.64 -7.84
C CYS A 149 -6.46 4.02 -8.08
N ASP A 150 -6.88 4.68 -6.98
CA ASP A 150 -7.37 6.05 -7.00
C ASP A 150 -6.25 7.06 -6.77
N LEU A 151 -5.26 6.70 -5.92
CA LEU A 151 -4.10 7.54 -5.61
C LEU A 151 -2.89 6.71 -5.18
N ILE A 152 -1.73 7.35 -5.24
CA ILE A 152 -0.45 6.78 -4.80
C ILE A 152 0.11 7.61 -3.64
N LEU A 153 0.50 6.93 -2.56
CA LEU A 153 1.27 7.49 -1.45
C LEU A 153 2.74 7.12 -1.65
N ALA A 154 3.55 8.10 -2.04
CA ALA A 154 4.99 7.92 -2.15
C ALA A 154 5.64 8.20 -0.79
N VAL A 155 6.17 7.15 -0.15
CA VAL A 155 6.86 7.24 1.14
C VAL A 155 8.31 7.66 0.89
N VAL A 156 8.73 8.75 1.54
CA VAL A 156 10.04 9.38 1.34
C VAL A 156 10.80 9.45 2.67
N GLU A 157 11.95 8.78 2.73
CA GLU A 157 12.90 8.92 3.85
C GLU A 157 14.01 9.91 3.51
N PRO A 158 14.78 10.44 4.49
CA PRO A 158 15.87 11.37 4.26
C PRO A 158 17.05 10.76 3.51
N SER A 159 16.91 10.56 2.20
CA SER A 159 18.00 10.14 1.30
C SER A 159 17.76 10.65 -0.12
N GLN A 160 18.85 10.95 -0.85
CA GLN A 160 18.77 11.39 -2.25
C GLN A 160 18.09 10.35 -3.14
N GLU A 161 18.33 9.08 -2.89
CA GLU A 161 17.71 7.99 -3.63
C GLU A 161 16.19 7.95 -3.41
N SER A 162 15.73 8.15 -2.16
CA SER A 162 14.30 8.17 -1.84
C SER A 162 13.60 9.34 -2.50
N ILE A 163 14.22 10.53 -2.50
CA ILE A 163 13.74 11.71 -3.22
C ILE A 163 13.67 11.43 -4.73
N GLY A 164 14.72 10.80 -5.29
CA GLY A 164 14.78 10.42 -6.70
C GLY A 164 13.64 9.46 -7.10
N VAL A 165 13.39 8.43 -6.29
CA VAL A 165 12.29 7.48 -6.50
C VAL A 165 10.94 8.19 -6.45
N ALA A 166 10.71 9.07 -5.46
CA ALA A 166 9.45 9.82 -5.33
C ALA A 166 9.19 10.75 -6.54
N LYS A 167 10.21 11.43 -7.04
CA LYS A 167 10.12 12.24 -8.27
C LYS A 167 9.79 11.37 -9.48
N ARG A 168 10.45 10.23 -9.60
CA ARG A 168 10.20 9.29 -10.69
C ARG A 168 8.79 8.75 -10.68
N ILE A 169 8.24 8.42 -9.49
CA ILE A 169 6.83 8.04 -9.32
C ILE A 169 5.91 9.14 -9.87
N ALA A 170 6.15 10.40 -9.46
CA ALA A 170 5.33 11.53 -9.91
C ALA A 170 5.41 11.74 -11.43
N GLU A 171 6.59 11.59 -12.05
CA GLU A 171 6.78 11.66 -13.50
C GLU A 171 6.00 10.58 -14.23
N MET A 172 6.08 9.32 -13.77
CA MET A 172 5.44 8.17 -14.41
C MET A 172 3.91 8.31 -14.47
N VAL A 173 3.30 8.91 -13.45
CA VAL A 173 1.83 9.08 -13.40
C VAL A 173 1.35 10.39 -14.01
N THR A 174 2.24 11.26 -14.50
CA THR A 174 1.84 12.54 -15.13
C THR A 174 0.99 12.32 -16.39
N GLY A 175 1.16 11.18 -17.08
CA GLY A 175 0.40 10.81 -18.28
C GLY A 175 -0.94 10.12 -18.01
N ILE A 176 -1.24 9.79 -16.75
CA ILE A 176 -2.47 9.14 -16.31
C ILE A 176 -3.12 10.01 -15.25
N SER A 177 -4.46 10.06 -15.21
CA SER A 177 -5.21 10.94 -14.30
C SER A 177 -5.16 10.44 -12.83
N LYS A 178 -3.96 10.15 -12.31
CA LYS A 178 -3.76 9.69 -10.93
C LYS A 178 -3.05 10.74 -10.09
N GLN A 179 -3.39 10.78 -8.81
CA GLN A 179 -2.78 11.70 -7.86
C GLN A 179 -1.67 11.02 -7.08
N VAL A 180 -0.54 11.70 -6.92
CA VAL A 180 0.57 11.29 -6.07
C VAL A 180 0.68 12.27 -4.90
N TYR A 181 0.71 11.73 -3.70
CA TYR A 181 0.99 12.47 -2.48
C TYR A 181 2.22 11.92 -1.79
N TYR A 182 2.96 12.77 -1.09
CA TYR A 182 4.16 12.39 -0.39
C TYR A 182 3.90 12.24 1.12
N VAL A 183 4.42 11.17 1.67
CA VAL A 183 4.48 10.92 3.11
C VAL A 183 5.95 10.91 3.50
N LEU A 184 6.40 11.95 4.19
CA LEU A 184 7.76 11.99 4.71
C LEU A 184 7.86 11.07 5.92
N ASN A 185 8.86 10.21 5.96
CA ASN A 185 9.07 9.24 7.04
C ASN A 185 10.49 9.31 7.59
N LYS A 186 10.67 8.96 8.85
CA LYS A 186 11.95 9.00 9.58
C LYS A 186 12.58 10.41 9.57
N VAL A 187 11.77 11.45 9.65
CA VAL A 187 12.26 12.82 9.60
C VAL A 187 12.67 13.34 10.99
N THR A 188 13.67 14.21 11.02
CA THR A 188 13.92 15.12 12.14
C THR A 188 13.53 16.53 11.71
N PRO A 189 13.35 17.49 12.65
CA PRO A 189 13.03 18.86 12.27
C PRO A 189 13.97 19.46 11.21
N GLU A 190 15.28 19.18 11.34
CA GLU A 190 16.32 19.74 10.47
C GLU A 190 16.23 19.20 9.04
N VAL A 191 15.87 17.91 8.87
CA VAL A 191 15.80 17.31 7.52
C VAL A 191 14.43 17.49 6.86
N LYS A 192 13.40 17.81 7.63
CA LYS A 192 12.05 18.06 7.09
C LYS A 192 12.04 19.18 6.07
N ASP A 193 12.68 20.31 6.40
CA ASP A 193 12.74 21.47 5.50
C ASP A 193 13.51 21.18 4.23
N VAL A 194 14.56 20.36 4.32
CA VAL A 194 15.34 19.92 3.14
C VAL A 194 14.46 19.06 2.22
N LEU A 195 13.67 18.14 2.78
CA LEU A 195 12.75 17.30 1.99
C LEU A 195 11.63 18.12 1.35
N LEU A 196 11.05 19.09 2.11
CA LEU A 196 10.04 20.01 1.59
C LEU A 196 10.57 20.87 0.44
N GLY A 197 11.83 21.31 0.51
CA GLY A 197 12.49 22.05 -0.56
C GLY A 197 12.84 21.19 -1.79
N ALA A 198 12.98 19.88 -1.60
CA ALA A 198 13.34 18.96 -2.68
C ALA A 198 12.15 18.39 -3.45
N LEU A 199 10.94 18.45 -2.88
CA LEU A 199 9.70 17.89 -3.43
C LEU A 199 8.68 19.02 -3.69
N ASP A 200 7.60 18.68 -4.41
CA ASP A 200 6.42 19.55 -4.45
C ASP A 200 5.73 19.53 -3.08
N SER A 201 6.00 20.55 -2.27
CA SER A 201 5.52 20.64 -0.89
C SER A 201 3.99 20.69 -0.79
N SER A 202 3.28 21.11 -1.84
CA SER A 202 1.81 21.12 -1.89
C SER A 202 1.21 19.70 -1.88
N ARG A 203 2.01 18.70 -2.25
CA ARG A 203 1.64 17.28 -2.25
C ARG A 203 2.12 16.53 -1.01
N VAL A 204 2.85 17.17 -0.11
CA VAL A 204 3.27 16.56 1.18
C VAL A 204 2.09 16.63 2.15
N ILE A 205 1.55 15.48 2.53
CA ILE A 205 0.32 15.38 3.32
C ILE A 205 0.54 14.90 4.75
N ALA A 206 1.71 14.35 5.05
CA ALA A 206 2.10 13.97 6.40
C ALA A 206 3.61 13.90 6.53
N ALA A 207 4.10 14.12 7.74
CA ALA A 207 5.49 13.91 8.12
C ALA A 207 5.54 13.10 9.42
N ILE A 208 6.20 11.95 9.35
CA ILE A 208 6.35 11.01 10.47
C ILE A 208 7.78 11.08 10.96
N SER A 209 7.95 11.41 12.23
CA SER A 209 9.25 11.51 12.87
C SER A 209 9.94 10.16 12.95
N GLN A 210 11.26 10.18 13.01
CA GLN A 210 12.02 9.00 13.38
C GLN A 210 11.62 8.57 14.80
N ASP A 211 11.23 7.31 14.97
CA ASP A 211 10.73 6.76 16.22
C ASP A 211 11.48 5.46 16.56
N GLU A 212 12.15 5.46 17.71
CA GLU A 212 12.95 4.33 18.17
C GLU A 212 12.09 3.13 18.59
N GLU A 213 10.86 3.37 19.06
CA GLU A 213 9.95 2.29 19.44
C GLU A 213 9.42 1.58 18.20
N LEU A 214 9.05 2.33 17.16
CA LEU A 214 8.69 1.75 15.86
C LEU A 214 9.84 0.95 15.25
N PHE A 215 11.06 1.49 15.32
CA PHE A 215 12.24 0.78 14.84
C PHE A 215 12.45 -0.53 15.61
N ARG A 216 12.36 -0.50 16.94
CA ARG A 216 12.51 -1.68 17.79
C ARG A 216 11.41 -2.72 17.55
N CYS A 217 10.14 -2.27 17.44
CA CYS A 217 9.04 -3.18 17.11
C CYS A 217 9.26 -3.88 15.78
N GLY A 218 9.73 -3.13 14.75
CA GLY A 218 10.07 -3.71 13.45
C GLY A 218 11.19 -4.75 13.54
N LEU A 219 12.25 -4.47 14.31
CA LEU A 219 13.38 -5.36 14.51
C LEU A 219 12.98 -6.65 15.27
N GLU A 220 12.12 -6.52 16.26
CA GLU A 220 11.66 -7.63 17.09
C GLU A 220 10.49 -8.41 16.47
N GLY A 221 9.98 -7.99 15.29
CA GLY A 221 8.83 -8.60 14.64
C GLY A 221 7.56 -8.50 15.49
N LYS A 222 7.32 -7.36 16.11
CA LYS A 222 6.14 -7.12 16.95
C LYS A 222 5.06 -6.35 16.21
N GLU A 223 3.84 -6.42 16.74
CA GLU A 223 2.74 -5.59 16.30
C GLU A 223 3.05 -4.10 16.52
N LEU A 224 2.78 -3.25 15.52
CA LEU A 224 3.01 -1.82 15.62
C LEU A 224 1.88 -1.12 16.38
N GLY A 225 2.24 -0.15 17.24
CA GLY A 225 1.29 0.71 17.94
C GLY A 225 0.57 1.71 17.03
N LEU A 226 -0.40 2.45 17.59
CA LEU A 226 -1.26 3.37 16.84
C LEU A 226 -0.89 4.85 17.00
N ASP A 227 -0.26 5.22 18.10
CA ASP A 227 -0.10 6.63 18.46
C ASP A 227 1.21 7.18 17.91
N VAL A 228 1.22 7.36 16.58
CA VAL A 228 2.32 7.97 15.83
C VAL A 228 1.83 9.28 15.23
N GLU A 229 2.52 10.37 15.59
CA GLU A 229 2.25 11.69 15.03
C GLU A 229 2.35 11.68 13.50
N GLY A 230 1.45 12.39 12.82
CA GLY A 230 1.35 12.42 11.36
C GLY A 230 0.50 11.30 10.74
N ILE A 231 0.37 10.13 11.37
CA ILE A 231 -0.50 9.05 10.86
C ILE A 231 -1.98 9.43 10.95
N GLN A 232 -2.38 10.13 12.03
CA GLN A 232 -3.76 10.60 12.18
C GLN A 232 -4.09 11.68 11.14
N GLU A 233 -3.13 12.56 10.81
CA GLU A 233 -3.28 13.55 9.75
C GLU A 233 -3.45 12.88 8.39
N LEU A 234 -2.63 11.86 8.10
CA LEU A 234 -2.70 11.06 6.88
C LEU A 234 -4.06 10.37 6.74
N ALA A 235 -4.52 9.69 7.79
CA ALA A 235 -5.82 9.03 7.80
C ALA A 235 -6.97 10.03 7.60
N GLY A 236 -6.94 11.17 8.31
CA GLY A 236 -7.91 12.24 8.15
C GLY A 236 -7.94 12.84 6.75
N PHE A 237 -6.77 13.00 6.11
CA PHE A 237 -6.67 13.44 4.72
C PHE A 237 -7.37 12.47 3.76
N LEU A 238 -7.10 11.17 3.87
CA LEU A 238 -7.72 10.15 3.02
C LEU A 238 -9.23 10.06 3.23
N CYS A 239 -9.72 10.16 4.46
CA CYS A 239 -11.15 10.20 4.75
C CYS A 239 -11.84 11.41 4.09
N ARG A 240 -11.21 12.59 4.15
CA ARG A 240 -11.75 13.80 3.48
C ARG A 240 -11.75 13.65 1.96
N LEU A 241 -10.70 13.10 1.38
CA LEU A 241 -10.58 12.89 -0.06
C LEU A 241 -11.65 11.89 -0.56
N LYS A 242 -11.83 10.78 0.16
CA LYS A 242 -12.86 9.77 -0.11
C LYS A 242 -14.27 10.38 -0.10
N ASN A 243 -14.57 11.23 0.88
CA ASN A 243 -15.88 11.87 1.00
C ASN A 243 -16.13 12.90 -0.11
N ARG A 244 -15.10 13.62 -0.56
CA ARG A 244 -15.23 14.56 -1.69
C ARG A 244 -15.52 13.85 -3.01
N ALA A 245 -14.91 12.69 -3.25
CA ALA A 245 -15.17 11.91 -4.46
C ALA A 245 -16.62 11.36 -4.55
N LYS A 246 -17.36 11.36 -3.44
CA LYS A 246 -18.76 10.92 -3.35
C LYS A 246 -19.79 12.06 -3.41
N ALA A 247 -19.38 13.31 -3.21
CA ALA A 247 -20.27 14.44 -3.34
C ALA A 247 -20.73 14.53 -4.82
N PRO A 248 -22.03 14.60 -5.11
CA PRO A 248 -22.50 14.83 -6.47
C PRO A 248 -21.85 16.12 -6.97
N ALA A 249 -21.38 16.11 -8.21
CA ALA A 249 -20.94 17.34 -8.86
C ALA A 249 -22.14 18.31 -8.78
N ASP A 250 -21.91 19.47 -8.17
CA ASP A 250 -22.92 20.53 -8.15
C ASP A 250 -23.31 20.85 -9.61
N PRO A 251 -24.60 20.98 -9.91
CA PRO A 251 -25.09 21.18 -11.27
C PRO A 251 -24.65 22.50 -11.90
#